data_2e935394f5d7bb3def5afd9c7551ec84
#
_entry.id   2e935394f5d7bb3def5afd9c7551ec84
#
_cell.length_a   1.000
_cell.length_b   1.000
_cell.length_c   1.000
_cell.angle_alpha   90.00
_cell.angle_beta   90.00
_cell.angle_gamma   90.00
#
_symmetry.space_group_name_H-M   'P 1'
#
loop_
_entity.id
_entity.type
_entity.pdbx_description
1 polymer ?
#
loop_
_entity_poly.entity_id
_entity_poly.type
_entity_poly.pdbx_seq_one_letter_code
_entity_poly.pdbx_strand_id
1 'polypeptide(L)'
;MTPAGGTPPVPTERPRRPRLHPLDRVAIGLALLGLGAVVTGLLPRADAEATLHRILPLLLFLGAVVVLAELTAVAGVFDVLATRLAITARGSFAGLFLLCVGFASLTTIALNLDTTAVLLTPVMIALARKLDVAPGPLAMTTVWLANTASLLLPVSNLTNLLAADRIALAPAAYAARMALPQVAAIGVTMAGLWLWYWRRGKRDVDRFTPPPPHRPADRLLFGTAVAGCLLLVAGILVGVEIGVAAAVAAGLVVAGFAVRSRRTLRPALLPWRLLVFVTGLFLVVQTLGRHGLDDLVSVLLADAGGTVGALRAGGTGALLANLVNNLPAYLAGEAVLPPGDGTRLLALLIGTNVGPLAVPWASLATLLWYERCRAAGVTVPLGRFVATSAVVAVLGTLAAVLALLAAG
;
A
#
# COMPACT_ATOMS: atom_id res chain seq x y z
N MET A 1 61.48 12.83 36.01
CA MET A 1 60.17 12.36 36.54
C MET A 1 59.11 13.25 35.98
N THR A 2 58.44 12.83 34.90
CA THR A 2 57.32 13.51 34.28
C THR A 2 56.06 12.73 34.67
N PRO A 3 54.98 13.38 35.14
CA PRO A 3 53.76 12.66 35.54
C PRO A 3 52.94 12.23 34.32
N ALA A 4 52.44 11.01 34.39
CA ALA A 4 51.58 10.37 33.40
C ALA A 4 50.27 11.12 33.21
N GLY A 5 49.97 11.48 31.97
CA GLY A 5 48.67 12.05 31.56
C GLY A 5 47.58 10.99 31.60
N GLY A 6 46.68 11.11 32.56
CA GLY A 6 45.45 10.34 32.61
C GLY A 6 44.50 10.77 31.48
N THR A 7 44.09 9.82 30.63
CA THR A 7 43.00 10.00 29.68
C THR A 7 41.69 10.30 30.41
N PRO A 8 40.94 11.35 30.01
CA PRO A 8 39.62 11.63 30.61
C PRO A 8 38.62 10.50 30.29
N PRO A 9 37.74 10.17 31.26
CA PRO A 9 36.75 9.08 31.06
C PRO A 9 35.79 9.47 29.93
N VAL A 10 35.59 8.50 29.00
CA VAL A 10 34.61 8.58 27.93
C VAL A 10 33.21 8.73 28.55
N PRO A 11 32.43 9.74 28.17
CA PRO A 11 31.08 9.89 28.69
C PRO A 11 30.25 8.65 28.31
N THR A 12 29.77 7.93 29.29
CA THR A 12 28.78 6.84 29.08
C THR A 12 27.47 7.47 28.63
N GLU A 13 27.18 7.43 27.34
CA GLU A 13 25.88 7.81 26.82
C GLU A 13 24.81 6.95 27.49
N ARG A 14 23.97 7.56 28.30
CA ARG A 14 22.78 6.90 28.85
C ARG A 14 21.93 6.42 27.68
N PRO A 15 21.43 5.16 27.69
CA PRO A 15 20.59 4.65 26.64
C PRO A 15 19.37 5.56 26.51
N ARG A 16 19.27 6.26 25.38
CA ARG A 16 18.09 7.10 25.06
C ARG A 16 16.88 6.16 25.04
N ARG A 17 15.92 6.42 25.95
CA ARG A 17 14.64 5.69 25.95
C ARG A 17 14.07 5.74 24.53
N PRO A 18 13.65 4.60 23.97
CA PRO A 18 13.07 4.55 22.62
C PRO A 18 11.84 5.46 22.59
N ARG A 19 11.96 6.60 21.91
CA ARG A 19 10.81 7.50 21.69
C ARG A 19 9.86 6.77 20.74
N LEU A 20 8.61 6.60 21.15
CA LEU A 20 7.57 6.07 20.28
C LEU A 20 7.50 6.89 19.00
N HIS A 21 7.52 6.22 17.86
CA HIS A 21 7.38 6.88 16.56
C HIS A 21 6.02 7.58 16.48
N PRO A 22 5.87 8.72 15.77
CA PRO A 22 4.58 9.39 15.61
C PRO A 22 3.44 8.49 15.19
N LEU A 23 3.67 7.55 14.27
CA LEU A 23 2.66 6.57 13.84
C LEU A 23 2.28 5.57 14.94
N ASP A 24 3.20 5.20 15.84
CA ASP A 24 2.88 4.34 16.99
C ASP A 24 1.92 5.07 17.95
N ARG A 25 2.09 6.39 18.11
CA ARG A 25 1.18 7.22 18.94
C ARG A 25 -0.22 7.29 18.31
N VAL A 26 -0.28 7.45 16.98
CA VAL A 26 -1.56 7.45 16.24
C VAL A 26 -2.23 6.09 16.35
N ALA A 27 -1.49 4.99 16.18
CA ALA A 27 -2.02 3.63 16.32
C ALA A 27 -2.61 3.38 17.70
N ILE A 28 -1.87 3.73 18.75
CA ILE A 28 -2.34 3.60 20.14
C ILE A 28 -3.54 4.51 20.38
N GLY A 29 -3.49 5.76 19.90
CA GLY A 29 -4.60 6.72 20.03
C GLY A 29 -5.88 6.19 19.39
N LEU A 30 -5.83 5.69 18.16
CA LEU A 30 -6.99 5.12 17.47
C LEU A 30 -7.52 3.85 18.18
N ALA A 31 -6.63 2.99 18.66
CA ALA A 31 -7.04 1.80 19.41
C ALA A 31 -7.74 2.19 20.72
N LEU A 32 -7.22 3.17 21.47
CA LEU A 32 -7.84 3.65 22.69
C LEU A 32 -9.17 4.36 22.43
N LEU A 33 -9.29 5.15 21.37
CA LEU A 33 -10.54 5.80 20.96
C LEU A 33 -11.58 4.76 20.56
N GLY A 34 -11.22 3.78 19.71
CA GLY A 34 -12.12 2.70 19.30
C GLY A 34 -12.59 1.85 20.48
N LEU A 35 -11.69 1.44 21.37
CA LEU A 35 -12.03 0.71 22.57
C LEU A 35 -12.89 1.56 23.54
N GLY A 36 -12.54 2.84 23.70
CA GLY A 36 -13.32 3.79 24.49
C GLY A 36 -14.75 3.94 23.97
N ALA A 37 -14.95 4.01 22.65
CA ALA A 37 -16.27 4.06 22.04
C ALA A 37 -17.11 2.80 22.36
N VAL A 38 -16.48 1.63 22.36
CA VAL A 38 -17.17 0.36 22.73
C VAL A 38 -17.53 0.35 24.24
N VAL A 39 -16.57 0.74 25.09
CA VAL A 39 -16.76 0.72 26.57
C VAL A 39 -17.82 1.74 27.01
N THR A 40 -17.86 2.92 26.39
CA THR A 40 -18.84 3.98 26.69
C THR A 40 -20.21 3.74 26.05
N GLY A 41 -20.35 2.72 25.19
CA GLY A 41 -21.60 2.44 24.47
C GLY A 41 -21.85 3.35 23.25
N LEU A 42 -20.93 4.25 22.89
CA LEU A 42 -21.00 5.02 21.65
C LEU A 42 -20.99 4.10 20.41
N LEU A 43 -20.23 3.00 20.49
CA LEU A 43 -20.32 1.90 19.54
C LEU A 43 -20.90 0.67 20.26
N PRO A 44 -22.11 0.21 19.92
CA PRO A 44 -22.69 -1.01 20.50
C PRO A 44 -21.76 -2.22 20.29
N ARG A 45 -21.71 -3.11 21.27
CA ARG A 45 -20.85 -4.30 21.22
C ARG A 45 -21.13 -5.17 20.00
N ALA A 46 -22.40 -5.34 19.62
CA ALA A 46 -22.79 -6.10 18.43
C ALA A 46 -22.16 -5.54 17.14
N ASP A 47 -22.10 -4.21 17.01
CA ASP A 47 -21.49 -3.56 15.83
C ASP A 47 -19.96 -3.64 15.86
N ALA A 48 -19.36 -3.56 17.05
CA ALA A 48 -17.94 -3.77 17.21
C ALA A 48 -17.54 -5.21 16.83
N GLU A 49 -18.30 -6.21 17.30
CA GLU A 49 -18.10 -7.62 16.94
C GLU A 49 -18.29 -7.83 15.42
N ALA A 50 -19.34 -7.30 14.82
CA ALA A 50 -19.58 -7.38 13.38
C ALA A 50 -18.43 -6.73 12.59
N THR A 51 -17.91 -5.58 13.04
CA THR A 51 -16.75 -4.93 12.44
C THR A 51 -15.50 -5.80 12.55
N LEU A 52 -15.22 -6.37 13.74
CA LEU A 52 -14.07 -7.25 13.95
C LEU A 52 -14.15 -8.50 13.07
N HIS A 53 -15.33 -9.14 12.99
CA HIS A 53 -15.53 -10.28 12.09
C HIS A 53 -15.28 -9.91 10.62
N ARG A 54 -15.74 -8.75 10.18
CA ARG A 54 -15.56 -8.26 8.82
C ARG A 54 -14.09 -8.04 8.48
N ILE A 55 -13.28 -7.49 9.41
CA ILE A 55 -11.87 -7.19 9.17
C ILE A 55 -10.92 -8.33 9.51
N LEU A 56 -11.39 -9.41 10.12
CA LEU A 56 -10.54 -10.55 10.50
C LEU A 56 -9.77 -11.15 9.33
N PRO A 57 -10.35 -11.40 8.14
CA PRO A 57 -9.59 -11.85 6.97
C PRO A 57 -8.51 -10.87 6.55
N LEU A 58 -8.80 -9.56 6.64
CA LEU A 58 -7.83 -8.50 6.36
C LEU A 58 -6.67 -8.50 7.36
N LEU A 59 -6.95 -8.65 8.66
CA LEU A 59 -5.91 -8.73 9.70
C LEU A 59 -5.05 -9.98 9.53
N LEU A 60 -5.65 -11.12 9.16
CA LEU A 60 -4.93 -12.34 8.84
C LEU A 60 -4.00 -12.14 7.65
N PHE A 61 -4.52 -11.55 6.57
CA PHE A 61 -3.72 -11.19 5.40
C PHE A 61 -2.53 -10.31 5.78
N LEU A 62 -2.76 -9.22 6.52
CA LEU A 62 -1.72 -8.28 6.93
C LEU A 62 -0.62 -8.94 7.75
N GLY A 63 -1.00 -9.74 8.74
CA GLY A 63 -0.04 -10.47 9.57
C GLY A 63 0.80 -11.43 8.73
N ALA A 64 0.14 -12.24 7.92
CA ALA A 64 0.77 -13.27 7.12
C ALA A 64 1.67 -12.72 6.01
N VAL A 65 1.18 -11.71 5.24
CA VAL A 65 1.95 -11.17 4.11
C VAL A 65 3.20 -10.41 4.56
N VAL A 66 3.16 -9.76 5.72
CA VAL A 66 4.33 -9.09 6.29
C VAL A 66 5.38 -10.11 6.72
N VAL A 67 4.99 -11.20 7.38
CA VAL A 67 5.89 -12.30 7.73
C VAL A 67 6.49 -12.92 6.47
N LEU A 68 5.67 -13.20 5.46
CA LEU A 68 6.13 -13.71 4.17
C LEU A 68 7.19 -12.79 3.54
N ALA A 69 6.93 -11.48 3.50
CA ALA A 69 7.84 -10.50 2.90
C ALA A 69 9.18 -10.42 3.65
N GLU A 70 9.17 -10.41 5.00
CA GLU A 70 10.40 -10.39 5.79
C GLU A 70 11.27 -11.63 5.54
N LEU A 71 10.67 -12.82 5.57
CA LEU A 71 11.39 -14.06 5.32
C LEU A 71 11.88 -14.16 3.87
N THR A 72 11.11 -13.66 2.91
CA THR A 72 11.48 -13.55 1.49
C THR A 72 12.67 -12.61 1.29
N ALA A 73 12.73 -11.51 2.04
CA ALA A 73 13.89 -10.61 2.06
C ALA A 73 15.15 -11.31 2.57
N VAL A 74 15.03 -12.01 3.71
CA VAL A 74 16.16 -12.79 4.30
C VAL A 74 16.64 -13.88 3.35
N ALA A 75 15.74 -14.53 2.60
CA ALA A 75 16.07 -15.53 1.59
C ALA A 75 16.79 -14.97 0.34
N GLY A 76 16.86 -13.64 0.20
CA GLY A 76 17.56 -12.95 -0.92
C GLY A 76 16.76 -12.90 -2.22
N VAL A 77 15.46 -13.20 -2.21
CA VAL A 77 14.60 -13.18 -3.42
C VAL A 77 14.53 -11.77 -4.00
N PHE A 78 14.36 -10.77 -3.14
CA PHE A 78 14.28 -9.38 -3.58
C PHE A 78 15.59 -8.88 -4.20
N ASP A 79 16.74 -9.35 -3.69
CA ASP A 79 18.05 -9.02 -4.25
C ASP A 79 18.26 -9.61 -5.64
N VAL A 80 17.82 -10.84 -5.87
CA VAL A 80 17.86 -11.47 -7.20
C VAL A 80 16.98 -10.71 -8.17
N LEU A 81 15.75 -10.39 -7.77
CA LEU A 81 14.79 -9.69 -8.63
C LEU A 81 15.25 -8.26 -8.96
N ALA A 82 15.73 -7.52 -7.97
CA ALA A 82 16.33 -6.19 -8.14
C ALA A 82 17.50 -6.20 -9.13
N THR A 83 18.39 -7.18 -8.99
CA THR A 83 19.54 -7.32 -9.90
C THR A 83 19.09 -7.63 -11.32
N ARG A 84 18.08 -8.48 -11.52
CA ARG A 84 17.51 -8.78 -12.84
C ARG A 84 16.92 -7.54 -13.49
N LEU A 85 16.16 -6.73 -12.75
CA LEU A 85 15.62 -5.46 -13.26
C LEU A 85 16.74 -4.51 -13.72
N ALA A 86 17.80 -4.35 -12.90
CA ALA A 86 18.93 -3.51 -13.23
C ALA A 86 19.65 -3.96 -14.51
N ILE A 87 19.89 -5.27 -14.67
CA ILE A 87 20.53 -5.84 -15.86
C ILE A 87 19.66 -5.61 -17.09
N THR A 88 18.34 -5.82 -16.98
CA THR A 88 17.39 -5.64 -18.09
C THR A 88 17.31 -4.19 -18.55
N ALA A 89 17.50 -3.21 -17.65
CA ALA A 89 17.53 -1.79 -17.98
C ALA A 89 18.78 -1.37 -18.80
N ARG A 90 19.79 -2.23 -18.93
CA ARG A 90 21.00 -2.03 -19.74
C ARG A 90 21.72 -0.70 -19.45
N GLY A 91 21.71 -0.27 -18.19
CA GLY A 91 22.37 0.96 -17.76
C GLY A 91 21.59 2.26 -18.02
N SER A 92 20.41 2.21 -18.61
CA SER A 92 19.57 3.39 -18.85
C SER A 92 18.63 3.68 -17.68
N PHE A 93 18.69 4.88 -17.08
CA PHE A 93 17.76 5.30 -16.04
C PHE A 93 16.33 5.48 -16.56
N ALA A 94 16.15 5.95 -17.80
CA ALA A 94 14.82 6.03 -18.40
C ALA A 94 14.23 4.63 -18.64
N GLY A 95 15.04 3.69 -19.12
CA GLY A 95 14.66 2.28 -19.23
C GLY A 95 14.32 1.67 -17.87
N LEU A 96 15.12 1.97 -16.84
CA LEU A 96 14.87 1.52 -15.48
C LEU A 96 13.54 2.08 -14.93
N PHE A 97 13.29 3.37 -15.15
CA PHE A 97 12.02 4.01 -14.77
C PHE A 97 10.82 3.28 -15.40
N LEU A 98 10.84 3.07 -16.72
CA LEU A 98 9.76 2.39 -17.42
C LEU A 98 9.57 0.95 -16.95
N LEU A 99 10.66 0.21 -16.70
CA LEU A 99 10.61 -1.13 -16.16
C LEU A 99 10.03 -1.15 -14.74
N CYS A 100 10.43 -0.21 -13.87
CA CYS A 100 9.89 -0.10 -12.52
C CYS A 100 8.39 0.25 -12.54
N VAL A 101 7.99 1.21 -13.40
CA VAL A 101 6.57 1.57 -13.59
C VAL A 101 5.78 0.39 -14.13
N GLY A 102 6.25 -0.25 -15.21
CA GLY A 102 5.59 -1.42 -15.80
C GLY A 102 5.45 -2.56 -14.81
N PHE A 103 6.52 -2.87 -14.07
CA PHE A 103 6.52 -3.95 -13.08
C PHE A 103 5.57 -3.64 -11.91
N ALA A 104 5.59 -2.42 -11.36
CA ALA A 104 4.68 -2.02 -10.29
C ALA A 104 3.22 -2.02 -10.75
N SER A 105 2.94 -1.50 -11.94
CA SER A 105 1.58 -1.48 -12.50
C SER A 105 1.06 -2.89 -12.75
N LEU A 106 1.83 -3.76 -13.40
CA LEU A 106 1.45 -5.15 -13.68
C LEU A 106 1.22 -5.94 -12.38
N THR A 107 2.09 -5.77 -11.39
CA THR A 107 1.95 -6.43 -10.10
C THR A 107 0.65 -5.99 -9.41
N THR A 108 0.35 -4.69 -9.42
CA THR A 108 -0.86 -4.15 -8.80
C THR A 108 -2.12 -4.63 -9.52
N ILE A 109 -2.13 -4.61 -10.85
CA ILE A 109 -3.26 -5.06 -11.67
C ILE A 109 -3.53 -6.55 -11.44
N ALA A 110 -2.48 -7.38 -11.45
CA ALA A 110 -2.63 -8.84 -11.39
C ALA A 110 -2.87 -9.39 -9.98
N LEU A 111 -2.32 -8.74 -8.96
CA LEU A 111 -2.41 -9.21 -7.57
C LEU A 111 -3.36 -8.33 -6.74
N ASN A 112 -2.86 -7.24 -6.22
CA ASN A 112 -3.58 -6.11 -5.61
C ASN A 112 -2.58 -5.06 -5.09
N LEU A 113 -3.13 -3.91 -4.63
CA LEU A 113 -2.33 -2.80 -4.12
C LEU A 113 -1.51 -3.15 -2.87
N ASP A 114 -2.09 -3.92 -1.94
CA ASP A 114 -1.47 -4.23 -0.66
C ASP A 114 -0.30 -5.21 -0.82
N THR A 115 -0.51 -6.25 -1.63
CA THR A 115 0.55 -7.21 -1.98
C THR A 115 1.70 -6.51 -2.71
N THR A 116 1.39 -5.60 -3.65
CA THR A 116 2.39 -4.78 -4.35
C THR A 116 3.19 -3.94 -3.36
N ALA A 117 2.53 -3.25 -2.45
CA ALA A 117 3.21 -2.42 -1.44
C ALA A 117 4.17 -3.24 -0.58
N VAL A 118 3.78 -4.46 -0.17
CA VAL A 118 4.60 -5.29 0.72
C VAL A 118 5.75 -5.98 0.00
N LEU A 119 5.49 -6.58 -1.17
CA LEU A 119 6.49 -7.39 -1.87
C LEU A 119 7.41 -6.56 -2.76
N LEU A 120 6.89 -5.51 -3.41
CA LEU A 120 7.69 -4.74 -4.36
C LEU A 120 8.54 -3.65 -3.68
N THR A 121 8.12 -3.08 -2.56
CA THR A 121 8.91 -2.06 -1.86
C THR A 121 10.32 -2.55 -1.49
N PRO A 122 10.52 -3.73 -0.89
CA PRO A 122 11.85 -4.27 -0.63
C PRO A 122 12.68 -4.47 -1.90
N VAL A 123 12.05 -4.92 -3.01
CA VAL A 123 12.73 -5.07 -4.31
C VAL A 123 13.26 -3.72 -4.79
N MET A 124 12.44 -2.69 -4.75
CA MET A 124 12.82 -1.34 -5.20
C MET A 124 13.90 -0.72 -4.31
N ILE A 125 13.86 -0.95 -3.01
CA ILE A 125 14.91 -0.49 -2.08
C ILE A 125 16.22 -1.25 -2.32
N ALA A 126 16.17 -2.58 -2.51
CA ALA A 126 17.34 -3.38 -2.85
C ALA A 126 17.95 -2.94 -4.19
N LEU A 127 17.11 -2.63 -5.18
CA LEU A 127 17.54 -2.09 -6.47
C LEU A 127 18.27 -0.75 -6.30
N ALA A 128 17.72 0.18 -5.51
CA ALA A 128 18.35 1.47 -5.22
C ALA A 128 19.75 1.29 -4.60
N ARG A 129 19.86 0.40 -3.61
CA ARG A 129 21.13 0.10 -2.94
C ARG A 129 22.17 -0.49 -3.91
N LYS A 130 21.75 -1.39 -4.81
CA LYS A 130 22.65 -2.01 -5.81
C LYS A 130 23.15 -1.03 -6.86
N LEU A 131 22.39 0.03 -7.12
CA LEU A 131 22.73 1.07 -8.07
C LEU A 131 23.39 2.29 -7.42
N ASP A 132 23.59 2.25 -6.10
CA ASP A 132 24.11 3.38 -5.31
C ASP A 132 23.32 4.68 -5.53
N VAL A 133 21.97 4.57 -5.62
CA VAL A 133 21.08 5.71 -5.79
C VAL A 133 20.17 5.87 -4.57
N ALA A 134 19.64 7.07 -4.37
CA ALA A 134 18.69 7.33 -3.30
C ALA A 134 17.44 6.41 -3.43
N PRO A 135 16.99 5.74 -2.36
CA PRO A 135 15.86 4.81 -2.42
C PRO A 135 14.51 5.49 -2.61
N GLY A 136 14.40 6.79 -2.31
CA GLY A 136 13.15 7.55 -2.37
C GLY A 136 12.42 7.45 -3.71
N PRO A 137 13.05 7.72 -4.86
CA PRO A 137 12.38 7.62 -6.16
C PRO A 137 11.77 6.25 -6.44
N LEU A 138 12.49 5.17 -6.14
CA LEU A 138 12.03 3.81 -6.38
C LEU A 138 10.93 3.41 -5.39
N ALA A 139 11.07 3.78 -4.13
CA ALA A 139 10.04 3.56 -3.11
C ALA A 139 8.74 4.31 -3.43
N MET A 140 8.83 5.59 -3.87
CA MET A 140 7.66 6.38 -4.29
C MET A 140 6.97 5.79 -5.52
N THR A 141 7.75 5.21 -6.46
CA THR A 141 7.18 4.50 -7.61
C THR A 141 6.26 3.37 -7.17
N THR A 142 6.67 2.60 -6.16
CA THR A 142 5.84 1.51 -5.62
C THR A 142 4.54 2.02 -5.04
N VAL A 143 4.58 2.96 -4.08
CA VAL A 143 3.37 3.36 -3.34
C VAL A 143 2.37 4.10 -4.21
N TRP A 144 2.85 4.96 -5.12
CA TRP A 144 1.93 5.67 -5.99
C TRP A 144 1.25 4.73 -6.99
N LEU A 145 2.00 3.80 -7.61
CA LEU A 145 1.42 2.84 -8.55
C LEU A 145 0.62 1.74 -7.85
N ALA A 146 0.95 1.37 -6.61
CA ALA A 146 0.10 0.47 -5.84
C ALA A 146 -1.32 1.02 -5.70
N ASN A 147 -1.47 2.33 -5.46
CA ASN A 147 -2.81 2.95 -5.40
C ASN A 147 -3.37 3.23 -6.80
N THR A 148 -2.63 3.93 -7.67
CA THR A 148 -3.16 4.44 -8.95
C THR A 148 -3.27 3.40 -10.06
N ALA A 149 -2.53 2.28 -9.98
CA ALA A 149 -2.62 1.19 -10.95
C ALA A 149 -3.61 0.08 -10.51
N SER A 150 -4.44 0.32 -9.51
CA SER A 150 -5.35 -0.67 -8.94
C SER A 150 -6.78 -0.62 -9.49
N LEU A 151 -7.06 0.12 -10.57
CA LEU A 151 -8.42 0.31 -11.05
C LEU A 151 -8.90 -0.77 -12.03
N LEU A 152 -7.99 -1.44 -12.78
CA LEU A 152 -8.35 -2.18 -13.99
C LEU A 152 -9.14 -3.46 -13.75
N LEU A 153 -8.82 -4.22 -12.70
CA LEU A 153 -9.45 -5.51 -12.43
C LEU A 153 -10.13 -5.52 -11.06
N PRO A 154 -11.22 -6.28 -10.90
CA PRO A 154 -11.86 -6.44 -9.59
C PRO A 154 -10.89 -6.96 -8.52
N VAL A 155 -9.96 -7.85 -8.86
CA VAL A 155 -8.97 -8.42 -7.93
C VAL A 155 -7.91 -7.40 -7.47
N SER A 156 -7.70 -6.32 -8.22
CA SER A 156 -6.66 -5.33 -7.95
C SER A 156 -6.88 -4.54 -6.65
N ASN A 157 -8.12 -4.43 -6.20
CA ASN A 157 -8.52 -3.78 -4.96
C ASN A 157 -9.86 -4.35 -4.45
N LEU A 158 -9.99 -4.50 -3.12
CA LEU A 158 -11.25 -4.97 -2.52
C LEU A 158 -12.43 -4.05 -2.87
N THR A 159 -12.23 -2.74 -2.92
CA THR A 159 -13.26 -1.77 -3.32
C THR A 159 -13.74 -1.98 -4.76
N ASN A 160 -12.86 -2.41 -5.68
CA ASN A 160 -13.24 -2.75 -7.05
C ASN A 160 -14.16 -3.98 -7.09
N LEU A 161 -13.84 -4.99 -6.27
CA LEU A 161 -14.65 -6.20 -6.20
C LEU A 161 -16.07 -5.86 -5.73
N LEU A 162 -16.19 -5.05 -4.68
CA LEU A 162 -17.47 -4.57 -4.17
C LEU A 162 -18.24 -3.75 -5.23
N ALA A 163 -17.54 -2.83 -5.93
CA ALA A 163 -18.17 -2.04 -6.98
C ALA A 163 -18.65 -2.89 -8.15
N ALA A 164 -17.85 -3.84 -8.62
CA ALA A 164 -18.21 -4.74 -9.72
C ALA A 164 -19.44 -5.60 -9.37
N ASP A 165 -19.51 -6.09 -8.13
CA ASP A 165 -20.65 -6.84 -7.59
C ASP A 165 -21.90 -5.95 -7.50
N ARG A 166 -21.79 -4.74 -6.96
CA ARG A 166 -22.88 -3.77 -6.79
C ARG A 166 -23.55 -3.38 -8.11
N ILE A 167 -22.79 -3.24 -9.20
CA ILE A 167 -23.30 -2.90 -10.54
C ILE A 167 -23.46 -4.12 -11.45
N ALA A 168 -23.29 -5.33 -10.93
CA ALA A 168 -23.41 -6.61 -11.62
C ALA A 168 -22.60 -6.68 -12.94
N LEU A 169 -21.38 -6.13 -12.97
CA LEU A 169 -20.49 -6.21 -14.13
C LEU A 169 -19.60 -7.46 -14.07
N ALA A 170 -19.62 -8.24 -15.16
CA ALA A 170 -18.63 -9.30 -15.38
C ALA A 170 -17.21 -8.69 -15.40
N PRO A 171 -16.18 -9.44 -14.96
CA PRO A 171 -14.80 -8.92 -14.87
C PRO A 171 -14.26 -8.28 -16.16
N ALA A 172 -14.60 -8.84 -17.32
CA ALA A 172 -14.18 -8.29 -18.62
C ALA A 172 -14.87 -6.95 -18.94
N ALA A 173 -16.17 -6.83 -18.65
CA ALA A 173 -16.92 -5.58 -18.84
C ALA A 173 -16.45 -4.49 -17.87
N TYR A 174 -16.17 -4.86 -16.63
CA TYR A 174 -15.54 -3.96 -15.65
C TYR A 174 -14.18 -3.46 -16.15
N ALA A 175 -13.30 -4.38 -16.59
CA ALA A 175 -11.99 -4.03 -17.11
C ALA A 175 -12.08 -3.10 -18.34
N ALA A 176 -12.98 -3.36 -19.26
CA ALA A 176 -13.22 -2.48 -20.42
C ALA A 176 -13.62 -1.07 -20.01
N ARG A 177 -14.51 -0.94 -19.01
CA ARG A 177 -14.99 0.35 -18.48
C ARG A 177 -13.89 1.11 -17.74
N MET A 178 -13.01 0.39 -17.03
CA MET A 178 -11.95 0.98 -16.21
C MET A 178 -10.60 1.11 -16.94
N ALA A 179 -10.47 0.64 -18.18
CA ALA A 179 -9.23 0.68 -18.94
C ALA A 179 -8.70 2.10 -19.16
N LEU A 180 -9.56 3.00 -19.68
CA LEU A 180 -9.18 4.38 -19.94
C LEU A 180 -8.91 5.17 -18.65
N PRO A 181 -9.74 5.10 -17.58
CA PRO A 181 -9.42 5.62 -16.26
C PRO A 181 -8.07 5.12 -15.72
N GLN A 182 -7.78 3.82 -15.86
CA GLN A 182 -6.52 3.24 -15.41
C GLN A 182 -5.31 3.84 -16.14
N VAL A 183 -5.37 3.97 -17.46
CA VAL A 183 -4.30 4.57 -18.26
C VAL A 183 -4.10 6.04 -17.87
N ALA A 184 -5.17 6.79 -17.68
CA ALA A 184 -5.12 8.19 -17.25
C ALA A 184 -4.46 8.34 -15.87
N ALA A 185 -4.85 7.51 -14.89
CA ALA A 185 -4.27 7.52 -13.54
C ALA A 185 -2.77 7.17 -13.56
N ILE A 186 -2.36 6.13 -14.30
CA ILE A 186 -0.95 5.76 -14.47
C ILE A 186 -0.18 6.89 -15.17
N GLY A 187 -0.74 7.51 -16.21
CA GLY A 187 -0.11 8.60 -16.96
C GLY A 187 0.22 9.80 -16.08
N VAL A 188 -0.73 10.25 -15.26
CA VAL A 188 -0.52 11.34 -14.27
C VAL A 188 0.54 10.93 -13.24
N THR A 189 0.47 9.70 -12.76
CA THR A 189 1.44 9.17 -11.79
C THR A 189 2.85 9.13 -12.35
N MET A 190 3.02 8.65 -13.60
CA MET A 190 4.31 8.64 -14.29
C MET A 190 4.88 10.04 -14.45
N ALA A 191 4.04 11.01 -14.86
CA ALA A 191 4.46 12.40 -14.99
C ALA A 191 4.94 12.97 -13.65
N GLY A 192 4.18 12.76 -12.57
CA GLY A 192 4.56 13.18 -11.22
C GLY A 192 5.85 12.52 -10.73
N LEU A 193 5.98 11.19 -10.88
CA LEU A 193 7.19 10.47 -10.51
C LEU A 193 8.41 11.01 -11.27
N TRP A 194 8.28 11.20 -12.57
CA TRP A 194 9.37 11.74 -13.39
C TRP A 194 9.78 13.13 -12.94
N LEU A 195 8.81 14.04 -12.78
CA LEU A 195 9.06 15.44 -12.41
C LEU A 195 9.74 15.59 -11.05
N TRP A 196 9.25 14.90 -10.02
CA TRP A 196 9.69 15.17 -8.64
C TRP A 196 10.75 14.21 -8.11
N TYR A 197 10.81 13.00 -8.66
CA TYR A 197 11.65 11.94 -8.09
C TYR A 197 12.71 11.43 -9.05
N TRP A 198 12.36 11.18 -10.32
CA TRP A 198 13.27 10.55 -11.26
C TRP A 198 14.12 11.51 -12.06
N ARG A 199 13.64 12.72 -12.37
CA ARG A 199 14.38 13.76 -13.12
C ARG A 199 15.46 14.43 -12.29
N ARG A 200 15.28 14.61 -10.96
CA ARG A 200 16.12 15.40 -10.04
C ARG A 200 17.07 14.57 -9.19
N GLY A 201 17.38 13.32 -9.56
CA GLY A 201 18.43 12.55 -8.89
C GLY A 201 19.82 13.18 -9.07
N LYS A 202 20.79 12.83 -8.23
CA LYS A 202 22.23 13.13 -8.46
C LYS A 202 22.67 12.44 -9.75
N ARG A 203 22.45 13.08 -10.89
CA ARG A 203 22.79 12.55 -12.21
C ARG A 203 23.84 13.44 -12.82
N ASP A 204 25.08 13.09 -12.60
CA ASP A 204 26.16 13.53 -13.49
C ASP A 204 26.25 12.65 -14.74
N VAL A 205 25.53 11.51 -14.75
CA VAL A 205 25.57 10.52 -15.85
C VAL A 205 24.18 9.93 -16.08
N ASP A 206 23.72 9.89 -17.32
CA ASP A 206 22.43 9.27 -17.71
C ASP A 206 22.46 7.74 -17.73
N ARG A 207 23.58 7.14 -17.36
CA ARG A 207 23.78 5.68 -17.36
C ARG A 207 24.37 5.20 -16.05
N PHE A 208 23.97 4.02 -15.63
CA PHE A 208 24.54 3.28 -14.51
C PHE A 208 25.20 1.98 -15.00
N THR A 209 26.15 1.47 -14.22
CA THR A 209 26.73 0.15 -14.48
C THR A 209 25.83 -0.93 -13.88
N PRO A 210 25.29 -1.84 -14.71
CA PRO A 210 24.49 -2.94 -14.17
C PRO A 210 25.29 -3.78 -13.18
N PRO A 211 24.72 -4.13 -12.00
CA PRO A 211 25.42 -4.94 -11.02
C PRO A 211 25.58 -6.39 -11.52
N PRO A 212 26.58 -7.13 -11.01
CA PRO A 212 26.71 -8.54 -11.31
C PRO A 212 25.50 -9.35 -10.80
N PRO A 213 25.16 -10.49 -11.42
CA PRO A 213 24.05 -11.33 -10.99
C PRO A 213 24.18 -11.74 -9.53
N HIS A 214 23.14 -11.48 -8.73
CA HIS A 214 23.12 -11.89 -7.33
C HIS A 214 22.82 -13.38 -7.20
N ARG A 215 23.55 -14.06 -6.32
CA ARG A 215 23.34 -15.48 -6.00
C ARG A 215 22.85 -15.59 -4.54
N PRO A 216 21.73 -16.29 -4.26
CA PRO A 216 21.25 -16.48 -2.91
C PRO A 216 22.23 -17.31 -2.08
N ALA A 217 22.38 -16.96 -0.79
CA ALA A 217 23.28 -17.66 0.13
C ALA A 217 22.79 -19.09 0.45
N ASP A 218 21.48 -19.28 0.61
CA ASP A 218 20.85 -20.57 0.83
C ASP A 218 19.78 -20.84 -0.25
N ARG A 219 20.06 -21.81 -1.11
CA ARG A 219 19.18 -22.18 -2.23
C ARG A 219 17.85 -22.77 -1.78
N LEU A 220 17.83 -23.49 -0.64
CA LEU A 220 16.60 -24.08 -0.11
C LEU A 220 15.66 -22.99 0.39
N LEU A 221 16.16 -22.07 1.24
CA LEU A 221 15.37 -20.94 1.74
C LEU A 221 14.91 -20.03 0.60
N PHE A 222 15.77 -19.79 -0.38
CA PHE A 222 15.39 -19.07 -1.60
C PHE A 222 14.24 -19.76 -2.34
N GLY A 223 14.38 -21.07 -2.60
CA GLY A 223 13.34 -21.85 -3.29
C GLY A 223 12.01 -21.88 -2.53
N THR A 224 12.03 -22.07 -1.20
CA THR A 224 10.82 -22.03 -0.38
C THR A 224 10.17 -20.66 -0.37
N ALA A 225 10.95 -19.57 -0.33
CA ALA A 225 10.42 -18.20 -0.38
C ALA A 225 9.82 -17.88 -1.74
N VAL A 226 10.46 -18.28 -2.84
CA VAL A 226 9.88 -18.15 -4.19
C VAL A 226 8.60 -18.96 -4.30
N ALA A 227 8.58 -20.21 -3.84
CA ALA A 227 7.39 -21.05 -3.85
C ALA A 227 6.25 -20.44 -3.01
N GLY A 228 6.55 -19.85 -1.84
CA GLY A 228 5.57 -19.14 -1.02
C GLY A 228 4.98 -17.92 -1.75
N CYS A 229 5.82 -17.11 -2.39
CA CYS A 229 5.33 -15.97 -3.19
C CYS A 229 4.46 -16.43 -4.37
N LEU A 230 4.88 -17.48 -5.10
CA LEU A 230 4.10 -18.03 -6.21
C LEU A 230 2.77 -18.63 -5.72
N LEU A 231 2.77 -19.28 -4.56
CA LEU A 231 1.57 -19.86 -3.95
C LEU A 231 0.56 -18.76 -3.57
N LEU A 232 1.05 -17.63 -2.99
CA LEU A 232 0.20 -16.46 -2.72
C LEU A 232 -0.42 -15.93 -4.02
N VAL A 233 0.39 -15.72 -5.07
CA VAL A 233 -0.05 -15.25 -6.38
C VAL A 233 -1.09 -16.21 -6.97
N ALA A 234 -0.79 -17.50 -7.01
CA ALA A 234 -1.70 -18.51 -7.53
C ALA A 234 -3.02 -18.54 -6.74
N GLY A 235 -2.95 -18.48 -5.41
CA GLY A 235 -4.15 -18.44 -4.55
C GLY A 235 -5.05 -17.25 -4.88
N ILE A 236 -4.47 -16.05 -5.05
CA ILE A 236 -5.23 -14.85 -5.44
C ILE A 236 -5.87 -15.03 -6.82
N LEU A 237 -5.13 -15.55 -7.81
CA LEU A 237 -5.62 -15.70 -9.18
C LEU A 237 -6.73 -16.75 -9.31
N VAL A 238 -6.73 -17.81 -8.47
CA VAL A 238 -7.81 -18.82 -8.46
C VAL A 238 -8.96 -18.46 -7.52
N GLY A 239 -8.93 -17.25 -6.90
CA GLY A 239 -10.03 -16.75 -6.08
C GLY A 239 -10.06 -17.29 -4.64
N VAL A 240 -8.95 -17.84 -4.12
CA VAL A 240 -8.84 -18.18 -2.69
C VAL A 240 -8.92 -16.90 -1.87
N GLU A 241 -9.62 -16.96 -0.73
CA GLU A 241 -9.69 -15.83 0.20
C GLU A 241 -8.27 -15.35 0.56
N ILE A 242 -8.03 -14.03 0.45
CA ILE A 242 -6.70 -13.44 0.46
C ILE A 242 -5.93 -13.69 1.77
N GLY A 243 -6.62 -13.70 2.90
CA GLY A 243 -6.02 -13.99 4.22
C GLY A 243 -5.56 -15.44 4.32
N VAL A 244 -6.37 -16.38 3.79
CA VAL A 244 -6.04 -17.81 3.75
C VAL A 244 -4.85 -18.04 2.80
N ALA A 245 -4.88 -17.47 1.60
CA ALA A 245 -3.78 -17.58 0.64
C ALA A 245 -2.45 -17.08 1.24
N ALA A 246 -2.49 -15.92 1.89
CA ALA A 246 -1.31 -15.35 2.55
C ALA A 246 -0.84 -16.19 3.75
N ALA A 247 -1.76 -16.70 4.58
CA ALA A 247 -1.42 -17.54 5.72
C ALA A 247 -0.77 -18.86 5.30
N VAL A 248 -1.29 -19.53 4.26
CA VAL A 248 -0.72 -20.77 3.71
C VAL A 248 0.67 -20.50 3.11
N ALA A 249 0.81 -19.43 2.33
CA ALA A 249 2.09 -19.03 1.73
C ALA A 249 3.14 -18.71 2.82
N ALA A 250 2.77 -17.91 3.82
CA ALA A 250 3.65 -17.60 4.95
C ALA A 250 4.00 -18.84 5.76
N GLY A 251 3.03 -19.73 6.01
CA GLY A 251 3.22 -21.01 6.71
C GLY A 251 4.26 -21.91 6.03
N LEU A 252 4.21 -22.00 4.70
CA LEU A 252 5.21 -22.74 3.92
C LEU A 252 6.63 -22.18 4.15
N VAL A 253 6.79 -20.87 4.07
CA VAL A 253 8.10 -20.23 4.24
C VAL A 253 8.58 -20.32 5.69
N VAL A 254 7.69 -20.11 6.67
CA VAL A 254 7.99 -20.30 8.10
C VAL A 254 8.46 -21.73 8.37
N ALA A 255 7.82 -22.76 7.80
CA ALA A 255 8.23 -24.15 7.92
C ALA A 255 9.65 -24.36 7.35
N GLY A 256 9.97 -23.81 6.18
CA GLY A 256 11.32 -23.85 5.61
C GLY A 256 12.36 -23.22 6.55
N PHE A 257 12.07 -22.05 7.11
CA PHE A 257 12.95 -21.39 8.07
C PHE A 257 13.03 -22.11 9.42
N ALA A 258 11.94 -22.76 9.87
CA ALA A 258 11.95 -23.58 11.10
C ALA A 258 12.90 -24.77 11.01
N VAL A 259 13.05 -25.34 9.82
CA VAL A 259 13.99 -26.45 9.57
C VAL A 259 15.43 -25.93 9.43
N ARG A 260 15.64 -24.83 8.70
CA ARG A 260 16.96 -24.40 8.25
C ARG A 260 17.59 -23.28 9.07
N SER A 261 16.78 -22.36 9.62
CA SER A 261 17.24 -21.15 10.31
C SER A 261 16.26 -20.66 11.37
N ARG A 262 16.00 -21.45 12.40
CA ARG A 262 15.06 -21.14 13.49
C ARG A 262 15.33 -19.80 14.17
N ARG A 263 16.60 -19.37 14.24
CA ARG A 263 16.98 -18.08 14.86
C ARG A 263 16.41 -16.86 14.16
N THR A 264 16.01 -16.99 12.90
CA THR A 264 15.35 -15.94 12.13
C THR A 264 13.90 -15.75 12.56
N LEU A 265 13.23 -16.81 13.03
CA LEU A 265 11.84 -16.77 13.47
C LEU A 265 11.75 -16.11 14.86
N ARG A 266 11.38 -14.83 14.86
CA ARG A 266 11.23 -14.02 16.08
C ARG A 266 9.81 -13.45 16.14
N PRO A 267 9.23 -13.25 17.34
CA PRO A 267 7.91 -12.63 17.50
C PRO A 267 7.81 -11.22 16.85
N ALA A 268 8.96 -10.54 16.72
CA ALA A 268 9.05 -9.24 16.05
C ALA A 268 8.74 -9.26 14.54
N LEU A 269 8.67 -10.44 13.90
CA LEU A 269 8.20 -10.59 12.52
C LEU A 269 6.71 -10.24 12.37
N LEU A 270 5.92 -10.44 13.42
CA LEU A 270 4.48 -10.11 13.38
C LEU A 270 4.29 -8.58 13.51
N PRO A 271 3.61 -7.94 12.57
CA PRO A 271 3.41 -6.47 12.57
C PRO A 271 2.29 -6.05 13.52
N TRP A 272 2.37 -6.42 14.81
CA TRP A 272 1.30 -6.20 15.79
C TRP A 272 0.83 -4.73 15.86
N ARG A 273 1.76 -3.78 15.63
CA ARG A 273 1.43 -2.33 15.64
C ARG A 273 0.49 -1.96 14.51
N LEU A 274 0.71 -2.54 13.32
CA LEU A 274 -0.16 -2.35 12.17
C LEU A 274 -1.53 -2.98 12.41
N LEU A 275 -1.57 -4.18 12.99
CA LEU A 275 -2.83 -4.86 13.32
C LEU A 275 -3.66 -4.04 14.32
N VAL A 276 -3.01 -3.49 15.36
CA VAL A 276 -3.66 -2.61 16.36
C VAL A 276 -4.15 -1.32 15.69
N PHE A 277 -3.34 -0.70 14.81
CA PHE A 277 -3.73 0.50 14.07
C PHE A 277 -4.99 0.25 13.24
N VAL A 278 -5.00 -0.80 12.43
CA VAL A 278 -6.12 -1.13 11.53
C VAL A 278 -7.38 -1.41 12.34
N THR A 279 -7.27 -2.22 13.39
CA THR A 279 -8.42 -2.51 14.28
C THR A 279 -8.99 -1.24 14.88
N GLY A 280 -8.14 -0.38 15.46
CA GLY A 280 -8.57 0.89 16.05
C GLY A 280 -9.21 1.83 15.03
N LEU A 281 -8.61 1.93 13.83
CA LEU A 281 -9.13 2.75 12.73
C LEU A 281 -10.56 2.33 12.35
N PHE A 282 -10.78 1.03 12.14
CA PHE A 282 -12.11 0.54 11.73
C PHE A 282 -13.17 0.73 12.82
N LEU A 283 -12.83 0.53 14.09
CA LEU A 283 -13.76 0.81 15.20
C LEU A 283 -14.12 2.30 15.29
N VAL A 284 -13.15 3.20 15.13
CA VAL A 284 -13.39 4.64 15.11
C VAL A 284 -14.26 5.05 13.94
N VAL A 285 -13.98 4.55 12.73
CA VAL A 285 -14.77 4.86 11.53
C VAL A 285 -16.19 4.34 11.65
N GLN A 286 -16.38 3.13 12.17
CA GLN A 286 -17.72 2.58 12.45
C GLN A 286 -18.50 3.45 13.46
N THR A 287 -17.80 3.97 14.47
CA THR A 287 -18.41 4.90 15.43
C THR A 287 -18.83 6.20 14.74
N LEU A 288 -17.97 6.79 13.90
CA LEU A 288 -18.27 8.00 13.14
C LEU A 288 -19.43 7.80 12.17
N GLY A 289 -19.53 6.64 11.50
CA GLY A 289 -20.64 6.26 10.63
C GLY A 289 -21.98 6.42 11.34
N ARG A 290 -22.08 5.92 12.56
CA ARG A 290 -23.30 6.02 13.38
C ARG A 290 -23.63 7.44 13.90
N HIS A 291 -22.66 8.35 13.89
CA HIS A 291 -22.76 9.67 14.51
C HIS A 291 -22.61 10.82 13.49
N GLY A 292 -23.15 10.66 12.28
CA GLY A 292 -23.32 11.74 11.31
C GLY A 292 -22.36 11.71 10.12
N LEU A 293 -21.45 10.71 10.02
CA LEU A 293 -20.64 10.57 8.81
C LEU A 293 -21.51 10.25 7.59
N ASP A 294 -22.52 9.40 7.74
CA ASP A 294 -23.45 9.02 6.67
C ASP A 294 -24.29 10.24 6.21
N ASP A 295 -24.72 11.10 7.12
CA ASP A 295 -25.42 12.36 6.80
C ASP A 295 -24.51 13.32 6.03
N LEU A 296 -23.25 13.47 6.47
CA LEU A 296 -22.26 14.28 5.76
C LEU A 296 -22.01 13.75 4.35
N VAL A 297 -21.85 12.43 4.20
CA VAL A 297 -21.64 11.79 2.91
C VAL A 297 -22.84 11.98 1.99
N SER A 298 -24.07 11.90 2.51
CA SER A 298 -25.31 12.14 1.75
C SER A 298 -25.36 13.58 1.21
N VAL A 299 -24.99 14.57 2.00
CA VAL A 299 -24.89 15.98 1.56
C VAL A 299 -23.80 16.16 0.51
N LEU A 300 -22.64 15.56 0.71
CA LEU A 300 -21.52 15.64 -0.24
C LEU A 300 -21.83 14.94 -1.57
N LEU A 301 -22.63 13.89 -1.58
CA LEU A 301 -23.06 13.15 -2.77
C LEU A 301 -24.45 13.55 -3.27
N ALA A 302 -25.09 14.57 -2.68
CA ALA A 302 -26.43 15.01 -3.06
C ALA A 302 -26.60 15.25 -4.57
N ASP A 303 -27.84 15.19 -5.04
CA ASP A 303 -28.22 15.08 -6.44
C ASP A 303 -27.58 16.10 -7.40
N ALA A 304 -26.53 15.61 -8.08
CA ALA A 304 -25.99 16.21 -9.29
C ALA A 304 -25.84 15.08 -10.31
N GLY A 305 -26.56 15.17 -11.41
CA GLY A 305 -26.45 14.20 -12.51
C GLY A 305 -25.29 14.50 -13.45
N GLY A 306 -25.01 13.60 -14.36
CA GLY A 306 -24.05 13.78 -15.45
C GLY A 306 -22.61 14.03 -14.98
N THR A 307 -21.88 14.86 -15.70
CA THR A 307 -20.46 15.16 -15.47
C THR A 307 -20.19 15.74 -14.06
N VAL A 308 -21.05 16.66 -13.61
CA VAL A 308 -20.90 17.29 -12.29
C VAL A 308 -21.07 16.28 -11.18
N GLY A 309 -22.06 15.38 -11.29
CA GLY A 309 -22.29 14.32 -10.32
C GLY A 309 -21.11 13.33 -10.24
N ALA A 310 -20.53 12.95 -11.37
CA ALA A 310 -19.36 12.06 -11.40
C ALA A 310 -18.12 12.75 -10.79
N LEU A 311 -17.82 13.98 -11.15
CA LEU A 311 -16.71 14.75 -10.58
C LEU A 311 -16.87 14.94 -9.07
N ARG A 312 -18.10 15.24 -8.63
CA ARG A 312 -18.42 15.37 -7.21
C ARG A 312 -18.24 14.05 -6.46
N ALA A 313 -18.70 12.94 -7.04
CA ALA A 313 -18.51 11.60 -6.44
C ALA A 313 -17.04 11.22 -6.33
N GLY A 314 -16.25 11.43 -7.40
CA GLY A 314 -14.81 11.20 -7.38
C GLY A 314 -14.07 12.08 -6.36
N GLY A 315 -14.38 13.37 -6.32
CA GLY A 315 -13.81 14.32 -5.35
C GLY A 315 -14.17 13.97 -3.91
N THR A 316 -15.44 13.62 -3.63
CA THR A 316 -15.90 13.17 -2.32
C THR A 316 -15.19 11.88 -1.90
N GLY A 317 -15.08 10.90 -2.80
CA GLY A 317 -14.33 9.66 -2.52
C GLY A 317 -12.87 9.93 -2.18
N ALA A 318 -12.18 10.80 -2.92
CA ALA A 318 -10.81 11.18 -2.66
C ALA A 318 -10.64 11.88 -1.32
N LEU A 319 -11.54 12.82 -0.99
CA LEU A 319 -11.54 13.52 0.30
C LEU A 319 -11.74 12.57 1.46
N LEU A 320 -12.81 11.77 1.42
CA LEU A 320 -13.17 10.83 2.48
C LEU A 320 -12.07 9.79 2.69
N ALA A 321 -11.48 9.24 1.62
CA ALA A 321 -10.39 8.27 1.73
C ALA A 321 -9.18 8.84 2.47
N ASN A 322 -8.86 10.12 2.28
CA ASN A 322 -7.78 10.78 3.03
C ASN A 322 -8.15 11.11 4.48
N LEU A 323 -9.43 11.18 4.81
CA LEU A 323 -9.89 11.38 6.19
C LEU A 323 -9.95 10.06 6.97
N VAL A 324 -10.56 9.01 6.38
CA VAL A 324 -10.91 7.79 7.13
C VAL A 324 -10.32 6.48 6.58
N ASN A 325 -9.66 6.48 5.45
CA ASN A 325 -9.15 5.33 4.69
C ASN A 325 -10.06 4.96 3.50
N ASN A 326 -9.46 4.34 2.46
CA ASN A 326 -10.14 4.04 1.19
C ASN A 326 -11.35 3.11 1.31
N LEU A 327 -11.23 1.99 2.04
CA LEU A 327 -12.31 1.01 2.15
C LEU A 327 -13.52 1.56 2.92
N PRO A 328 -13.38 2.14 4.13
CA PRO A 328 -14.51 2.79 4.81
C PRO A 328 -15.13 3.92 4.00
N ALA A 329 -14.31 4.74 3.33
CA ALA A 329 -14.81 5.84 2.48
C ALA A 329 -15.66 5.34 1.31
N TYR A 330 -15.23 4.25 0.66
CA TYR A 330 -15.99 3.61 -0.40
C TYR A 330 -17.33 3.09 0.12
N LEU A 331 -17.33 2.33 1.23
CA LEU A 331 -18.54 1.74 1.81
C LEU A 331 -19.56 2.82 2.24
N ALA A 332 -19.10 3.91 2.85
CA ALA A 332 -19.97 5.02 3.23
C ALA A 332 -20.61 5.70 2.00
N GLY A 333 -19.81 5.93 0.95
CA GLY A 333 -20.33 6.52 -0.28
C GLY A 333 -21.25 5.60 -1.08
N GLU A 334 -20.92 4.30 -1.15
CA GLU A 334 -21.76 3.28 -1.80
C GLU A 334 -23.14 3.16 -1.14
N ALA A 335 -23.21 3.26 0.17
CA ALA A 335 -24.48 3.14 0.93
C ALA A 335 -25.48 4.28 0.59
N VAL A 336 -24.97 5.44 0.22
CA VAL A 336 -25.76 6.65 -0.05
C VAL A 336 -26.16 6.75 -1.52
N LEU A 337 -25.37 6.19 -2.46
CA LEU A 337 -25.65 6.28 -3.89
C LEU A 337 -26.86 5.41 -4.29
N PRO A 338 -27.78 5.95 -5.12
CA PRO A 338 -28.94 5.20 -5.59
C PRO A 338 -28.55 3.93 -6.37
N PRO A 339 -29.30 2.84 -6.22
CA PRO A 339 -29.16 1.68 -7.08
C PRO A 339 -29.30 2.07 -8.56
N GLY A 340 -28.39 1.59 -9.42
CA GLY A 340 -28.44 1.86 -10.87
C GLY A 340 -27.56 3.05 -11.33
N ASP A 341 -27.04 3.88 -10.42
CA ASP A 341 -26.10 4.94 -10.78
C ASP A 341 -24.65 4.44 -10.86
N GLY A 342 -24.40 3.56 -11.82
CA GLY A 342 -23.08 2.94 -12.00
C GLY A 342 -21.97 3.94 -12.31
N THR A 343 -22.27 5.03 -13.00
CA THR A 343 -21.25 6.04 -13.36
C THR A 343 -20.77 6.80 -12.13
N ARG A 344 -21.68 7.25 -11.25
CA ARG A 344 -21.29 7.93 -10.00
C ARG A 344 -20.61 6.95 -9.04
N LEU A 345 -21.03 5.68 -9.00
CA LEU A 345 -20.37 4.67 -8.19
C LEU A 345 -18.93 4.40 -8.65
N LEU A 346 -18.69 4.26 -9.96
CA LEU A 346 -17.34 4.09 -10.50
C LEU A 346 -16.49 5.36 -10.32
N ALA A 347 -17.09 6.56 -10.41
CA ALA A 347 -16.37 7.79 -10.10
C ALA A 347 -15.99 7.87 -8.60
N LEU A 348 -16.87 7.50 -7.68
CA LEU A 348 -16.59 7.37 -6.26
C LEU A 348 -15.44 6.37 -6.03
N LEU A 349 -15.51 5.21 -6.68
CA LEU A 349 -14.47 4.18 -6.64
C LEU A 349 -13.11 4.73 -7.09
N ILE A 350 -13.07 5.47 -8.21
CA ILE A 350 -11.83 6.12 -8.68
C ILE A 350 -11.31 7.07 -7.60
N GLY A 351 -12.18 7.88 -7.01
CA GLY A 351 -11.81 8.78 -5.92
C GLY A 351 -11.21 8.06 -4.72
N THR A 352 -11.83 6.96 -4.30
CA THR A 352 -11.36 6.17 -3.14
C THR A 352 -10.12 5.32 -3.41
N ASN A 353 -9.74 5.10 -4.67
CA ASN A 353 -8.55 4.31 -5.03
C ASN A 353 -7.36 5.17 -5.45
N VAL A 354 -7.59 6.22 -6.25
CA VAL A 354 -6.53 7.14 -6.71
C VAL A 354 -6.28 8.26 -5.71
N GLY A 355 -7.36 8.74 -5.06
CA GLY A 355 -7.30 9.84 -4.08
C GLY A 355 -6.45 9.57 -2.82
N PRO A 356 -6.42 8.35 -2.25
CA PRO A 356 -5.77 8.08 -0.96
C PRO A 356 -4.23 8.05 -1.02
N LEU A 357 -3.64 9.00 -1.70
CA LEU A 357 -2.19 9.18 -1.80
C LEU A 357 -1.66 10.24 -0.84
N ALA A 358 -2.50 11.22 -0.44
CA ALA A 358 -2.00 12.42 0.23
C ALA A 358 -1.49 12.14 1.64
N VAL A 359 -2.10 11.24 2.38
CA VAL A 359 -1.68 10.92 3.76
C VAL A 359 -1.42 9.41 3.94
N PRO A 360 -0.51 9.03 4.85
CA PRO A 360 -0.13 7.62 5.00
C PRO A 360 -1.27 6.68 5.41
N TRP A 361 -2.25 7.13 6.17
CA TRP A 361 -3.37 6.31 6.64
C TRP A 361 -4.53 6.19 5.65
N ALA A 362 -4.50 6.97 4.56
CA ALA A 362 -5.56 6.98 3.56
C ALA A 362 -5.73 5.65 2.82
N SER A 363 -4.68 4.85 2.73
CA SER A 363 -4.67 3.52 2.12
C SER A 363 -3.84 2.56 2.95
N LEU A 364 -4.33 1.32 3.05
CA LEU A 364 -3.61 0.25 3.72
C LEU A 364 -2.28 -0.06 3.01
N ALA A 365 -2.26 -0.04 1.68
CA ALA A 365 -1.04 -0.20 0.91
C ALA A 365 0.01 0.85 1.27
N THR A 366 -0.40 2.11 1.51
CA THR A 366 0.52 3.17 1.93
C THR A 366 1.10 2.92 3.32
N LEU A 367 0.30 2.41 4.25
CA LEU A 367 0.78 2.02 5.59
C LEU A 367 1.78 0.86 5.52
N LEU A 368 1.47 -0.17 4.74
CA LEU A 368 2.35 -1.31 4.49
C LEU A 368 3.67 -0.88 3.85
N TRP A 369 3.59 -0.04 2.83
CA TRP A 369 4.76 0.55 2.18
C TRP A 369 5.62 1.33 3.18
N TYR A 370 4.99 2.15 4.02
CA TYR A 370 5.69 2.95 5.03
C TYR A 370 6.43 2.04 6.03
N GLU A 371 5.79 0.97 6.48
CA GLU A 371 6.40 -0.04 7.36
C GLU A 371 7.60 -0.73 6.68
N ARG A 372 7.48 -1.07 5.37
CA ARG A 372 8.60 -1.63 4.60
C ARG A 372 9.77 -0.66 4.45
N CYS A 373 9.49 0.62 4.17
CA CYS A 373 10.52 1.66 4.13
C CYS A 373 11.23 1.79 5.48
N ARG A 374 10.46 1.83 6.57
CA ARG A 374 10.99 1.92 7.93
C ARG A 374 11.84 0.70 8.30
N ALA A 375 11.38 -0.51 8.03
CA ALA A 375 12.12 -1.75 8.27
C ALA A 375 13.46 -1.78 7.50
N ALA A 376 13.49 -1.18 6.32
CA ALA A 376 14.69 -1.03 5.51
C ALA A 376 15.56 0.20 5.90
N GLY A 377 15.21 0.97 6.93
CA GLY A 377 15.95 2.18 7.33
C GLY A 377 15.83 3.35 6.37
N VAL A 378 14.82 3.35 5.50
CA VAL A 378 14.56 4.45 4.55
C VAL A 378 13.68 5.49 5.24
N THR A 379 14.21 6.73 5.35
CA THR A 379 13.45 7.86 5.88
C THR A 379 12.62 8.52 4.78
N VAL A 380 11.34 8.72 5.06
CA VAL A 380 10.41 9.40 4.15
C VAL A 380 10.07 10.77 4.73
N PRO A 381 10.48 11.89 4.10
CA PRO A 381 10.12 13.23 4.55
C PRO A 381 8.60 13.46 4.36
N LEU A 382 7.84 13.42 5.46
CA LEU A 382 6.37 13.43 5.44
C LEU A 382 5.80 14.65 4.69
N GLY A 383 6.34 15.85 4.92
CA GLY A 383 5.86 17.06 4.23
C GLY A 383 6.02 16.99 2.71
N ARG A 384 7.15 16.46 2.22
CA ARG A 384 7.36 16.27 0.78
C ARG A 384 6.45 15.17 0.23
N PHE A 385 6.30 14.07 0.98
CA PHE A 385 5.39 12.99 0.62
C PHE A 385 3.97 13.54 0.43
N VAL A 386 3.42 14.22 1.45
CA VAL A 386 2.07 14.79 1.42
C VAL A 386 1.91 15.77 0.26
N ALA A 387 2.82 16.74 0.11
CA ALA A 387 2.72 17.78 -0.91
C ALA A 387 2.72 17.22 -2.34
N THR A 388 3.63 16.29 -2.67
CA THR A 388 3.72 15.71 -4.01
C THR A 388 2.60 14.71 -4.28
N SER A 389 2.24 13.91 -3.28
CA SER A 389 1.17 12.92 -3.38
C SER A 389 -0.21 13.56 -3.50
N ALA A 390 -0.46 14.68 -2.80
CA ALA A 390 -1.73 15.41 -2.91
C ALA A 390 -1.98 15.94 -4.34
N VAL A 391 -0.93 16.45 -5.00
CA VAL A 391 -1.05 16.90 -6.40
C VAL A 391 -1.40 15.73 -7.33
N VAL A 392 -0.72 14.56 -7.16
CA VAL A 392 -1.03 13.37 -7.98
C VAL A 392 -2.41 12.82 -7.65
N ALA A 393 -2.85 12.85 -6.38
CA ALA A 393 -4.18 12.45 -5.96
C ALA A 393 -5.27 13.26 -6.67
N VAL A 394 -5.14 14.59 -6.64
CA VAL A 394 -6.13 15.49 -7.28
C VAL A 394 -6.12 15.33 -8.79
N LEU A 395 -4.97 15.47 -9.43
CA LEU A 395 -4.85 15.40 -10.89
C LEU A 395 -5.17 14.00 -11.42
N GLY A 396 -4.74 12.94 -10.72
CA GLY A 396 -5.00 11.55 -11.09
C GLY A 396 -6.48 11.20 -10.96
N THR A 397 -7.14 11.60 -9.87
CA THR A 397 -8.59 11.40 -9.69
C THR A 397 -9.37 12.16 -10.77
N LEU A 398 -9.04 13.43 -11.00
CA LEU A 398 -9.71 14.23 -12.03
C LEU A 398 -9.54 13.61 -13.42
N ALA A 399 -8.32 13.29 -13.81
CA ALA A 399 -8.03 12.68 -15.12
C ALA A 399 -8.74 11.33 -15.30
N ALA A 400 -8.76 10.48 -14.26
CA ALA A 400 -9.40 9.18 -14.32
C ALA A 400 -10.94 9.29 -14.38
N VAL A 401 -11.56 10.23 -13.65
CA VAL A 401 -13.02 10.47 -13.72
C VAL A 401 -13.41 11.04 -15.08
N LEU A 402 -12.65 11.99 -15.63
CA LEU A 402 -12.88 12.50 -16.99
C LEU A 402 -12.72 11.39 -18.04
N ALA A 403 -11.74 10.51 -17.88
CA ALA A 403 -11.54 9.35 -18.74
C ALA A 403 -12.71 8.35 -18.63
N LEU A 404 -13.29 8.15 -17.43
CA LEU A 404 -14.50 7.33 -17.25
C LEU A 404 -15.69 7.91 -18.04
N LEU A 405 -15.89 9.23 -17.99
CA LEU A 405 -16.95 9.91 -18.71
C LEU A 405 -16.75 9.88 -20.22
N ALA A 406 -15.51 9.90 -20.70
CA ALA A 406 -15.17 9.80 -22.12
C ALA A 406 -15.33 8.36 -22.67
N ALA A 407 -15.27 7.36 -21.81
CA ALA A 407 -15.45 5.94 -22.20
C ALA A 407 -16.94 5.51 -22.29
N GLY A 408 -17.86 6.39 -21.99
CA GLY A 408 -19.32 6.20 -22.11
C GLY A 408 -19.94 5.76 -20.82
#